data_e77544b85ea3940b17d3b21678759203
#
_entry.id   e77544b85ea3940b17d3b21678759203
#
_cell.length_a   1.000
_cell.length_b   1.000
_cell.length_c   1.000
_cell.angle_alpha   90.00
_cell.angle_beta   90.00
_cell.angle_gamma   90.00
#
_symmetry.space_group_name_H-M   'P 1'
#
loop_
_entity.id
_entity.type
_entity.pdbx_description
1 polymer ?
#
loop_
_entity_poly.entity_id
_entity_poly.type
_entity_poly.pdbx_seq_one_letter_code
_entity_poly.pdbx_strand_id
1 'polypeptide(L)'
;MRIVVAVKHVPDIQADRTLGQDGRLARDGGDGTLNEVDENAVEAALVVAESAGGAEVIALTMGPDDAVDAARRALQMGADSAVHVLDEAAAGSDALGTAHVLAAAVRKIAEDGPVDLVVTGMAATDGLTSLVPAALAAELGIVALTLAVDVTVADGAVVVRRELDHADETLRAALPALVSVSDRANEARYPNFAAIMAARKKPVAVWSLADLGVPPDEVGSAGARTRILAAEPRPARKDRVLVTDTGDAGAQLAAYLVEHKLA
;
A
#
# COMPACT_ATOMS: atom_id res chain seq x y z
N MET A 1 18.67 11.29 6.94
CA MET A 1 17.73 10.86 5.90
C MET A 1 16.33 10.77 6.51
N ARG A 2 15.28 11.12 5.77
CA ARG A 2 13.90 11.04 6.19
C ARG A 2 13.11 10.19 5.19
N ILE A 3 12.38 9.20 5.69
CA ILE A 3 11.62 8.24 4.90
C ILE A 3 10.16 8.37 5.27
N VAL A 4 9.29 8.54 4.28
CA VAL A 4 7.84 8.46 4.47
C VAL A 4 7.35 7.12 3.94
N VAL A 5 6.66 6.34 4.78
CA VAL A 5 6.02 5.10 4.36
C VAL A 5 4.51 5.28 4.35
N ALA A 6 3.90 5.16 3.17
CA ALA A 6 2.44 5.22 3.04
C ALA A 6 1.84 3.87 3.40
N VAL A 7 0.85 3.89 4.29
CA VAL A 7 0.17 2.69 4.79
C VAL A 7 -1.33 2.87 4.70
N LYS A 8 -2.04 1.78 4.43
CA LYS A 8 -3.49 1.78 4.29
C LYS A 8 -4.17 0.86 5.29
N HIS A 9 -5.23 1.34 5.89
CA HIS A 9 -6.19 0.50 6.60
C HIS A 9 -7.14 -0.14 5.59
N VAL A 10 -7.25 -1.47 5.64
CA VAL A 10 -8.07 -2.25 4.71
C VAL A 10 -8.91 -3.27 5.48
N PRO A 11 -10.07 -3.69 4.97
CA PRO A 11 -10.79 -4.83 5.55
C PRO A 11 -9.90 -6.07 5.57
N ASP A 12 -10.05 -6.90 6.60
CA ASP A 12 -9.34 -8.18 6.70
C ASP A 12 -9.48 -8.97 5.39
N ILE A 13 -8.39 -9.56 4.92
CA ILE A 13 -8.37 -10.31 3.64
C ILE A 13 -9.32 -11.52 3.66
N GLN A 14 -9.63 -12.05 4.84
CA GLN A 14 -10.54 -13.17 5.03
C GLN A 14 -12.01 -12.73 5.14
N ALA A 15 -12.27 -11.41 5.29
CA ALA A 15 -13.63 -10.90 5.34
C ALA A 15 -14.34 -11.00 3.98
N ASP A 16 -15.62 -11.29 4.01
CA ASP A 16 -16.46 -11.28 2.80
C ASP A 16 -16.49 -9.86 2.21
N ARG A 17 -16.11 -9.76 0.95
CA ARG A 17 -16.11 -8.48 0.23
C ARG A 17 -17.49 -8.22 -0.35
N THR A 18 -18.10 -7.14 0.07
CA THR A 18 -19.40 -6.69 -0.42
C THR A 18 -19.24 -5.36 -1.18
N LEU A 19 -20.19 -5.10 -2.07
CA LEU A 19 -20.27 -3.85 -2.81
C LEU A 19 -21.44 -3.02 -2.28
N GLY A 20 -21.20 -1.74 -2.05
CA GLY A 20 -22.24 -0.78 -1.70
C GLY A 20 -23.18 -0.51 -2.88
N GLN A 21 -24.24 0.23 -2.64
CA GLN A 21 -25.21 0.61 -3.68
C GLN A 21 -24.59 1.51 -4.78
N ASP A 22 -23.50 2.18 -4.45
CA ASP A 22 -22.69 2.98 -5.37
C ASP A 22 -21.68 2.15 -6.19
N GLY A 23 -21.68 0.83 -6.02
CA GLY A 23 -20.78 -0.12 -6.68
C GLY A 23 -19.37 -0.13 -6.10
N ARG A 24 -19.07 0.67 -5.07
CA ARG A 24 -17.78 0.67 -4.40
C ARG A 24 -17.68 -0.46 -3.38
N LEU A 25 -16.46 -0.88 -3.09
CA LEU A 25 -16.20 -1.82 -2.01
C LEU A 25 -16.64 -1.21 -0.68
N ALA A 26 -17.52 -1.92 0.05
CA ALA A 26 -17.87 -1.58 1.42
C ALA A 26 -16.66 -1.87 2.34
N ARG A 27 -16.30 -0.89 3.19
CA ARG A 27 -15.16 -0.97 4.12
C ARG A 27 -15.56 -0.81 5.58
N ASP A 28 -16.86 -0.70 5.84
CA ASP A 28 -17.49 -0.46 7.13
C ASP A 28 -17.98 -1.72 7.84
N GLY A 29 -17.71 -2.87 7.26
CA GLY A 29 -18.32 -4.15 7.66
C GLY A 29 -17.49 -5.05 8.56
N GLY A 30 -16.50 -4.57 9.32
CA GLY A 30 -15.72 -5.46 10.18
C GLY A 30 -14.38 -4.91 10.64
N ASP A 31 -13.59 -5.77 11.26
CA ASP A 31 -12.24 -5.43 11.72
C ASP A 31 -11.34 -5.16 10.51
N GLY A 32 -10.81 -3.96 10.46
CA GLY A 32 -9.78 -3.60 9.48
C GLY A 32 -8.39 -3.85 10.03
N THR A 33 -7.42 -3.90 9.13
CA THR A 33 -6.01 -4.12 9.46
C THR A 33 -5.10 -3.26 8.58
N LEU A 34 -3.83 -3.18 8.94
CA LEU A 34 -2.80 -2.67 8.04
C LEU A 34 -2.74 -3.59 6.80
N ASN A 35 -2.75 -3.01 5.61
CA ASN A 35 -2.58 -3.72 4.35
C ASN A 35 -1.30 -4.59 4.39
N GLU A 36 -1.41 -5.88 4.09
CA GLU A 36 -0.31 -6.83 4.23
C GLU A 36 0.95 -6.40 3.45
N VAL A 37 0.79 -5.93 2.22
CA VAL A 37 1.93 -5.46 1.41
C VAL A 37 2.52 -4.15 1.95
N ASP A 38 1.77 -3.39 2.73
CA ASP A 38 2.30 -2.21 3.41
C ASP A 38 3.09 -2.59 4.66
N GLU A 39 2.85 -3.76 5.28
CA GLU A 39 3.77 -4.29 6.29
C GLU A 39 5.18 -4.53 5.69
N ASN A 40 5.25 -5.06 4.46
CA ASN A 40 6.52 -5.19 3.74
C ASN A 40 7.13 -3.81 3.43
N ALA A 41 6.32 -2.80 3.11
CA ALA A 41 6.80 -1.45 2.89
C ALA A 41 7.39 -0.81 4.16
N VAL A 42 6.73 -0.99 5.30
CA VAL A 42 7.24 -0.55 6.61
C VAL A 42 8.56 -1.24 6.92
N GLU A 43 8.64 -2.56 6.75
CA GLU A 43 9.88 -3.31 6.96
C GLU A 43 11.02 -2.83 6.06
N ALA A 44 10.76 -2.63 4.77
CA ALA A 44 11.76 -2.10 3.84
C ALA A 44 12.26 -0.72 4.25
N ALA A 45 11.37 0.18 4.68
CA ALA A 45 11.73 1.50 5.18
C ALA A 45 12.61 1.42 6.44
N LEU A 46 12.28 0.52 7.37
CA LEU A 46 13.06 0.31 8.61
C LEU A 46 14.44 -0.28 8.32
N VAL A 47 14.55 -1.27 7.44
CA VAL A 47 15.84 -1.86 7.04
C VAL A 47 16.73 -0.82 6.37
N VAL A 48 16.18 0.01 5.49
CA VAL A 48 16.92 1.14 4.88
C VAL A 48 17.37 2.12 5.95
N ALA A 49 16.50 2.48 6.90
CA ALA A 49 16.84 3.41 7.98
C ALA A 49 17.96 2.86 8.89
N GLU A 50 17.90 1.60 9.26
CA GLU A 50 18.92 0.92 10.05
C GLU A 50 20.27 0.87 9.31
N SER A 51 20.24 0.55 8.01
CA SER A 51 21.45 0.47 7.18
C SER A 51 22.12 1.85 6.95
N ALA A 52 21.31 2.92 6.96
CA ALA A 52 21.79 4.30 6.83
C ALA A 52 22.38 4.87 8.14
N GLY A 53 22.48 4.08 9.20
CA GLY A 53 22.98 4.54 10.50
C GLY A 53 22.02 5.40 11.31
N GLY A 54 20.74 5.30 11.01
CA GLY A 54 19.61 6.01 11.62
C GLY A 54 19.01 7.02 10.65
N ALA A 55 17.80 6.76 10.22
CA ALA A 55 16.94 7.67 9.47
C ALA A 55 15.61 7.78 10.19
N GLU A 56 14.93 8.90 10.05
CA GLU A 56 13.58 9.08 10.56
C GLU A 56 12.60 8.38 9.62
N VAL A 57 11.74 7.50 10.18
CA VAL A 57 10.68 6.81 9.44
C VAL A 57 9.32 7.32 9.89
N ILE A 58 8.56 7.92 8.98
CA ILE A 58 7.26 8.53 9.23
C ILE A 58 6.19 7.70 8.51
N ALA A 59 5.24 7.12 9.25
CA ALA A 59 4.10 6.46 8.64
C ALA A 59 3.05 7.49 8.21
N LEU A 60 2.51 7.35 7.02
CA LEU A 60 1.47 8.24 6.48
C LEU A 60 0.25 7.42 6.08
N THR A 61 -0.91 7.76 6.63
CA THR A 61 -2.20 7.16 6.23
C THR A 61 -3.22 8.21 5.90
N MET A 62 -4.20 7.88 5.06
CA MET A 62 -5.37 8.67 4.73
C MET A 62 -6.60 7.78 4.84
N GLY A 63 -7.59 8.21 5.60
CA GLY A 63 -8.82 7.45 5.75
C GLY A 63 -9.69 7.95 6.90
N PRO A 64 -10.80 7.25 7.20
CA PRO A 64 -11.66 7.54 8.34
C PRO A 64 -10.94 7.33 9.68
N ASP A 65 -11.64 7.57 10.79
CA ASP A 65 -11.08 7.54 12.14
C ASP A 65 -10.29 6.26 12.46
N ASP A 66 -10.78 5.11 12.01
CA ASP A 66 -10.15 3.80 12.23
C ASP A 66 -8.87 3.59 11.40
N ALA A 67 -8.64 4.38 10.36
CA ALA A 67 -7.41 4.29 9.56
C ALA A 67 -6.15 4.58 10.39
N VAL A 68 -6.28 5.27 11.51
CA VAL A 68 -5.17 5.48 12.45
C VAL A 68 -4.55 4.17 12.95
N ASP A 69 -5.30 3.07 12.97
CA ASP A 69 -4.81 1.78 13.45
C ASP A 69 -3.74 1.19 12.53
N ALA A 70 -3.81 1.43 11.22
CA ALA A 70 -2.72 1.10 10.31
C ALA A 70 -1.43 1.88 10.61
N ALA A 71 -1.55 3.18 10.87
CA ALA A 71 -0.41 4.00 11.28
C ALA A 71 0.17 3.55 12.63
N ARG A 72 -0.69 3.23 13.60
CA ARG A 72 -0.27 2.68 14.90
C ARG A 72 0.45 1.34 14.76
N ARG A 73 0.02 0.49 13.84
CA ARG A 73 0.72 -0.76 13.55
C ARG A 73 2.12 -0.50 13.02
N ALA A 74 2.30 0.46 12.10
CA ALA A 74 3.61 0.87 11.62
C ALA A 74 4.51 1.43 12.76
N LEU A 75 3.94 2.20 13.70
CA LEU A 75 4.67 2.65 14.90
C LEU A 75 5.11 1.48 15.78
N GLN A 76 4.29 0.45 15.93
CA GLN A 76 4.63 -0.77 16.68
C GLN A 76 5.76 -1.56 15.99
N MET A 77 5.79 -1.57 14.65
CA MET A 77 6.87 -2.21 13.90
C MET A 77 8.20 -1.44 14.02
N GLY A 78 8.17 -0.13 14.25
CA GLY A 78 9.40 0.63 14.46
C GLY A 78 9.37 2.08 13.96
N ALA A 79 8.42 2.49 13.14
CA ALA A 79 8.34 3.87 12.66
C ALA A 79 8.39 4.87 13.83
N ASP A 80 8.97 6.05 13.64
CA ASP A 80 9.26 7.03 14.69
C ASP A 80 8.03 7.89 15.00
N SER A 81 7.28 8.26 13.98
CA SER A 81 6.08 9.08 14.07
C SER A 81 5.08 8.68 13.00
N ALA A 82 3.86 9.23 13.10
CA ALA A 82 2.84 9.01 12.09
C ALA A 82 2.05 10.28 11.77
N VAL A 83 1.51 10.33 10.57
CA VAL A 83 0.56 11.32 10.09
C VAL A 83 -0.69 10.60 9.62
N HIS A 84 -1.85 11.04 10.11
CA HIS A 84 -3.16 10.59 9.67
C HIS A 84 -3.88 11.75 8.99
N VAL A 85 -4.14 11.63 7.70
CA VAL A 85 -5.00 12.57 6.98
C VAL A 85 -6.44 12.13 7.18
N LEU A 86 -7.18 12.91 7.95
CA LEU A 86 -8.56 12.64 8.35
C LEU A 86 -9.46 13.82 7.91
N ASP A 87 -10.30 13.56 6.92
CA ASP A 87 -11.28 14.53 6.45
C ASP A 87 -12.41 13.80 5.71
N GLU A 88 -13.66 14.07 6.07
CA GLU A 88 -14.83 13.45 5.43
C GLU A 88 -14.92 13.77 3.93
N ALA A 89 -14.46 14.96 3.52
CA ALA A 89 -14.47 15.35 2.11
C ALA A 89 -13.50 14.52 1.25
N ALA A 90 -12.52 13.85 1.87
CA ALA A 90 -11.62 12.94 1.18
C ALA A 90 -12.28 11.59 0.84
N ALA A 91 -13.44 11.29 1.45
CA ALA A 91 -14.14 10.03 1.24
C ALA A 91 -14.57 9.84 -0.21
N GLY A 92 -14.25 8.66 -0.76
CA GLY A 92 -14.56 8.35 -2.15
C GLY A 92 -13.53 8.83 -3.17
N SER A 93 -12.39 9.36 -2.72
CA SER A 93 -11.24 9.62 -3.62
C SER A 93 -10.88 8.34 -4.38
N ASP A 94 -10.66 8.50 -5.68
CA ASP A 94 -10.04 7.45 -6.49
C ASP A 94 -8.51 7.42 -6.27
N ALA A 95 -7.82 6.57 -7.02
CA ALA A 95 -6.36 6.44 -6.89
C ALA A 95 -5.62 7.77 -7.15
N LEU A 96 -6.12 8.60 -8.06
CA LEU A 96 -5.50 9.88 -8.39
C LEU A 96 -5.76 10.92 -7.31
N GLY A 97 -7.01 11.04 -6.83
CA GLY A 97 -7.34 11.90 -5.70
C GLY A 97 -6.59 11.50 -4.43
N THR A 98 -6.45 10.19 -4.16
CA THR A 98 -5.65 9.68 -3.05
C THR A 98 -4.18 10.09 -3.20
N ALA A 99 -3.59 9.91 -4.38
CA ALA A 99 -2.21 10.30 -4.64
C ALA A 99 -1.99 11.80 -4.45
N HIS A 100 -2.94 12.63 -4.87
CA HIS A 100 -2.89 14.08 -4.69
C HIS A 100 -2.85 14.48 -3.21
N VAL A 101 -3.73 13.91 -2.38
CA VAL A 101 -3.73 14.17 -0.93
C VAL A 101 -2.46 13.68 -0.26
N LEU A 102 -2.00 12.46 -0.58
CA LEU A 102 -0.76 11.92 -0.03
C LEU A 102 0.45 12.77 -0.43
N ALA A 103 0.48 13.27 -1.66
CA ALA A 103 1.56 14.16 -2.12
C ALA A 103 1.56 15.49 -1.35
N ALA A 104 0.39 16.08 -1.08
CA ALA A 104 0.26 17.27 -0.26
C ALA A 104 0.76 17.01 1.18
N ALA A 105 0.44 15.86 1.76
CA ALA A 105 0.92 15.47 3.08
C ALA A 105 2.45 15.27 3.10
N VAL A 106 3.02 14.63 2.08
CA VAL A 106 4.49 14.47 1.95
C VAL A 106 5.17 15.84 1.83
N ARG A 107 4.61 16.78 1.05
CA ARG A 107 5.15 18.14 0.95
C ARG A 107 5.10 18.87 2.29
N LYS A 108 4.01 18.71 3.05
CA LYS A 108 3.90 19.30 4.39
C LYS A 108 4.90 18.66 5.38
N ILE A 109 5.12 17.36 5.34
CA ILE A 109 6.18 16.70 6.11
C ILE A 109 7.56 17.28 5.74
N ALA A 110 7.77 17.61 4.47
CA ALA A 110 9.01 18.16 3.98
C ALA A 110 9.30 19.61 4.42
N GLU A 111 8.32 20.33 4.98
CA GLU A 111 8.53 21.66 5.59
C GLU A 111 9.47 21.60 6.80
N ASP A 112 9.48 20.49 7.54
CA ASP A 112 10.38 20.25 8.68
C ASP A 112 11.75 19.67 8.28
N GLY A 113 11.98 19.45 6.99
CA GLY A 113 13.21 18.91 6.41
C GLY A 113 12.94 17.97 5.23
N PRO A 114 13.89 17.80 4.32
CA PRO A 114 13.67 17.09 3.07
C PRO A 114 13.24 15.62 3.31
N VAL A 115 12.28 15.16 2.53
CA VAL A 115 11.91 13.74 2.42
C VAL A 115 12.77 13.14 1.30
N ASP A 116 13.61 12.18 1.67
CA ASP A 116 14.57 11.57 0.74
C ASP A 116 13.95 10.36 0.01
N LEU A 117 13.12 9.59 0.72
CA LEU A 117 12.52 8.37 0.18
C LEU A 117 11.05 8.27 0.58
N VAL A 118 10.20 7.96 -0.40
CA VAL A 118 8.81 7.53 -0.16
C VAL A 118 8.73 6.04 -0.44
N VAL A 119 8.16 5.27 0.50
CA VAL A 119 7.98 3.81 0.35
C VAL A 119 6.50 3.49 0.41
N THR A 120 6.06 2.58 -0.42
CA THR A 120 4.66 2.09 -0.46
C THR A 120 4.64 0.60 -0.70
N GLY A 121 3.56 -0.10 -0.36
CA GLY A 121 3.24 -1.38 -0.96
C GLY A 121 2.91 -1.24 -2.45
N MET A 122 3.03 -2.31 -3.21
CA MET A 122 2.70 -2.31 -4.64
C MET A 122 1.21 -2.09 -4.91
N ALA A 123 0.34 -2.49 -3.99
CA ALA A 123 -1.10 -2.35 -4.08
C ALA A 123 -1.75 -2.47 -2.72
N ALA A 124 -2.96 -1.92 -2.57
CA ALA A 124 -3.83 -2.23 -1.46
C ALA A 124 -4.69 -3.45 -1.79
N THR A 125 -4.77 -4.43 -0.87
CA THR A 125 -5.45 -5.71 -1.07
C THR A 125 -6.97 -5.58 -1.22
N ASP A 126 -7.54 -4.45 -0.83
CA ASP A 126 -8.96 -4.14 -0.99
C ASP A 126 -9.35 -3.70 -2.41
N GLY A 127 -8.56 -2.83 -3.03
CA GLY A 127 -8.88 -2.22 -4.33
C GLY A 127 -8.05 -2.74 -5.49
N LEU A 128 -6.85 -3.28 -5.25
CA LEU A 128 -5.91 -3.88 -6.23
C LEU A 128 -5.62 -3.01 -7.48
N THR A 129 -5.69 -1.68 -7.35
CA THR A 129 -5.48 -0.78 -8.50
C THR A 129 -4.02 -0.64 -8.90
N SER A 130 -3.07 -0.85 -7.97
CA SER A 130 -1.60 -0.69 -8.17
C SER A 130 -1.17 0.65 -8.79
N LEU A 131 -2.05 1.64 -8.82
CA LEU A 131 -1.81 2.93 -9.48
C LEU A 131 -1.23 3.98 -8.52
N VAL A 132 -1.59 3.93 -7.22
CA VAL A 132 -1.23 4.97 -6.25
C VAL A 132 0.28 5.23 -6.18
N PRO A 133 1.17 4.23 -6.18
CA PRO A 133 2.60 4.49 -6.12
C PRO A 133 3.12 5.36 -7.27
N ALA A 134 2.77 5.01 -8.50
CA ALA A 134 3.19 5.76 -9.68
C ALA A 134 2.55 7.15 -9.76
N ALA A 135 1.27 7.27 -9.40
CA ALA A 135 0.56 8.54 -9.35
C ALA A 135 1.14 9.47 -8.28
N LEU A 136 1.46 8.95 -7.10
CA LEU A 136 2.10 9.70 -6.01
C LEU A 136 3.48 10.24 -6.42
N ALA A 137 4.29 9.40 -7.07
CA ALA A 137 5.59 9.84 -7.58
C ALA A 137 5.44 10.94 -8.65
N ALA A 138 4.47 10.82 -9.54
CA ALA A 138 4.17 11.83 -10.56
C ALA A 138 3.72 13.16 -9.92
N GLU A 139 2.83 13.10 -8.92
CA GLU A 139 2.40 14.29 -8.15
C GLU A 139 3.57 14.97 -7.42
N LEU A 140 4.51 14.18 -6.88
CA LEU A 140 5.70 14.71 -6.21
C LEU A 140 6.79 15.18 -7.18
N GLY A 141 6.73 14.80 -8.46
CA GLY A 141 7.76 15.09 -9.44
C GLY A 141 9.06 14.31 -9.21
N ILE A 142 8.99 13.12 -8.63
CA ILE A 142 10.15 12.26 -8.33
C ILE A 142 10.09 10.94 -9.12
N VAL A 143 11.23 10.26 -9.20
CA VAL A 143 11.32 8.96 -9.89
C VAL A 143 10.59 7.87 -9.10
N ALA A 144 9.83 7.01 -9.78
CA ALA A 144 9.22 5.82 -9.21
C ALA A 144 9.99 4.55 -9.61
N LEU A 145 10.40 3.77 -8.62
CA LEU A 145 10.96 2.43 -8.78
C LEU A 145 9.97 1.42 -8.18
N THR A 146 9.15 0.82 -9.04
CA THR A 146 8.00 0.01 -8.61
C THR A 146 8.30 -1.49 -8.60
N LEU A 147 7.53 -2.25 -7.80
CA LEU A 147 7.58 -3.72 -7.71
C LEU A 147 8.94 -4.26 -7.20
N ALA A 148 9.58 -3.53 -6.30
CA ALA A 148 10.87 -3.95 -5.75
C ALA A 148 10.72 -5.23 -4.90
N VAL A 149 11.65 -6.16 -5.09
CA VAL A 149 11.86 -7.34 -4.24
C VAL A 149 13.14 -7.20 -3.39
N ASP A 150 13.90 -6.15 -3.61
CA ASP A 150 15.04 -5.75 -2.77
C ASP A 150 15.26 -4.25 -2.90
N VAL A 151 15.63 -3.59 -1.80
CA VAL A 151 15.81 -2.14 -1.73
C VAL A 151 17.07 -1.82 -0.94
N THR A 152 17.99 -1.09 -1.55
CA THR A 152 19.18 -0.58 -0.88
C THR A 152 19.38 0.91 -1.16
N VAL A 153 19.91 1.64 -0.20
CA VAL A 153 20.27 3.06 -0.35
C VAL A 153 21.72 3.26 -0.03
N ALA A 154 22.47 3.81 -0.97
CA ALA A 154 23.87 4.17 -0.80
C ALA A 154 24.24 5.35 -1.72
N ASP A 155 25.18 6.16 -1.29
CA ASP A 155 25.77 7.26 -2.09
C ASP A 155 24.72 8.20 -2.70
N GLY A 156 23.69 8.54 -1.94
CA GLY A 156 22.61 9.45 -2.37
C GLY A 156 21.71 8.88 -3.45
N ALA A 157 21.66 7.56 -3.61
CA ALA A 157 20.82 6.88 -4.57
C ALA A 157 20.14 5.66 -3.95
N VAL A 158 18.98 5.32 -4.47
CA VAL A 158 18.27 4.05 -4.19
C VAL A 158 18.51 3.08 -5.34
N VAL A 159 18.78 1.85 -5.01
CA VAL A 159 18.87 0.70 -5.94
C VAL A 159 17.82 -0.31 -5.56
N VAL A 160 17.08 -0.76 -6.55
CA VAL A 160 16.06 -1.81 -6.38
C VAL A 160 16.31 -2.95 -7.34
N ARG A 161 16.04 -4.16 -6.89
CA ARG A 161 15.86 -5.33 -7.76
C ARG A 161 14.37 -5.62 -7.88
N ARG A 162 13.92 -5.93 -9.09
CA ARG A 162 12.57 -6.38 -9.34
C ARG A 162 12.56 -7.60 -10.25
N GLU A 163 11.60 -8.48 -10.02
CA GLU A 163 11.42 -9.71 -10.78
C GLU A 163 10.15 -9.58 -11.61
N LEU A 164 10.32 -9.67 -12.92
CA LEU A 164 9.24 -9.67 -13.91
C LEU A 164 9.11 -11.07 -14.52
N ASP A 165 8.00 -11.36 -15.18
CA ASP A 165 7.75 -12.67 -15.80
C ASP A 165 8.84 -13.12 -16.80
N HIS A 166 9.57 -12.18 -17.36
CA HIS A 166 10.54 -12.42 -18.44
C HIS A 166 11.94 -11.89 -18.15
N ALA A 167 12.15 -11.18 -17.04
CA ALA A 167 13.45 -10.60 -16.70
C ALA A 167 13.56 -10.22 -15.23
N ASP A 168 14.78 -10.30 -14.70
CA ASP A 168 15.18 -9.64 -13.47
C ASP A 168 15.85 -8.32 -13.82
N GLU A 169 15.44 -7.26 -13.16
CA GLU A 169 15.98 -5.91 -13.42
C GLU A 169 16.58 -5.33 -12.14
N THR A 170 17.71 -4.66 -12.29
CA THR A 170 18.27 -3.78 -11.27
C THR A 170 18.18 -2.34 -11.74
N LEU A 171 17.46 -1.52 -11.00
CA LEU A 171 17.24 -0.11 -11.32
C LEU A 171 17.89 0.77 -10.26
N ARG A 172 18.43 1.91 -10.67
CA ARG A 172 19.04 2.90 -9.77
C ARG A 172 18.51 4.29 -10.08
N ALA A 173 18.16 5.03 -9.02
CA ALA A 173 17.76 6.44 -9.12
C ALA A 173 18.43 7.28 -8.03
N ALA A 174 18.69 8.54 -8.31
CA ALA A 174 19.08 9.51 -7.28
C ALA A 174 17.89 9.79 -6.35
N LEU A 175 18.18 10.09 -5.08
CA LEU A 175 17.20 10.62 -4.14
C LEU A 175 16.89 12.11 -4.44
N PRO A 176 15.66 12.60 -4.23
CA PRO A 176 14.52 11.87 -3.70
C PRO A 176 13.89 10.94 -4.72
N ALA A 177 13.34 9.82 -4.24
CA ALA A 177 12.68 8.82 -5.07
C ALA A 177 11.50 8.18 -4.33
N LEU A 178 10.61 7.52 -5.09
CA LEU A 178 9.58 6.63 -4.54
C LEU A 178 9.91 5.18 -4.90
N VAL A 179 9.76 4.28 -3.94
CA VAL A 179 9.87 2.84 -4.14
C VAL A 179 8.55 2.19 -3.74
N SER A 180 7.99 1.33 -4.59
CA SER A 180 6.96 0.40 -4.15
C SER A 180 7.51 -1.02 -4.07
N VAL A 181 7.21 -1.71 -2.98
CA VAL A 181 7.68 -3.07 -2.73
C VAL A 181 6.57 -4.08 -2.97
N SER A 182 6.96 -5.28 -3.39
CA SER A 182 6.07 -6.43 -3.45
C SER A 182 6.05 -7.19 -2.12
N ASP A 183 5.14 -8.13 -1.98
CA ASP A 183 5.07 -9.10 -0.89
C ASP A 183 6.29 -10.02 -0.79
N ARG A 184 7.12 -10.07 -1.83
CA ARG A 184 8.36 -10.85 -1.90
C ARG A 184 9.60 -10.10 -1.44
N ALA A 185 9.46 -8.84 -1.04
CA ALA A 185 10.60 -7.99 -0.70
C ALA A 185 11.28 -8.40 0.62
N ASN A 186 10.50 -8.86 1.57
CA ASN A 186 10.98 -9.22 2.91
C ASN A 186 9.89 -9.99 3.70
N GLU A 187 10.27 -10.49 4.87
CA GLU A 187 9.34 -10.91 5.90
C GLU A 187 9.22 -9.78 6.93
N ALA A 188 8.03 -9.20 7.04
CA ALA A 188 7.79 -8.09 7.96
C ALA A 188 8.01 -8.52 9.42
N ARG A 189 8.75 -7.70 10.18
CA ARG A 189 9.00 -7.96 11.61
C ARG A 189 7.72 -7.94 12.42
N TYR A 190 7.60 -8.88 13.36
CA TYR A 190 6.49 -8.88 14.30
C TYR A 190 6.87 -8.07 15.54
N PRO A 191 6.06 -7.06 15.94
CA PRO A 191 6.36 -6.24 17.10
C PRO A 191 6.34 -7.07 18.40
N ASN A 192 7.38 -6.96 19.21
CA ASN A 192 7.37 -7.52 20.55
C ASN A 192 6.62 -6.62 21.55
N PHE A 193 6.37 -7.11 22.75
CA PHE A 193 5.60 -6.38 23.75
C PHE A 193 6.22 -5.02 24.11
N ALA A 194 7.54 -4.92 24.17
CA ALA A 194 8.22 -3.67 24.48
C ALA A 194 8.02 -2.63 23.34
N ALA A 195 8.07 -3.03 22.08
CA ALA A 195 7.80 -2.19 20.92
C ALA A 195 6.35 -1.69 20.90
N ILE A 196 5.38 -2.57 21.22
CA ILE A 196 3.96 -2.21 21.34
C ILE A 196 3.76 -1.15 22.43
N MET A 197 4.39 -1.30 23.58
CA MET A 197 4.28 -0.33 24.66
C MET A 197 4.98 1.00 24.33
N ALA A 198 6.13 0.96 23.66
CA ALA A 198 6.84 2.17 23.21
C ALA A 198 6.03 2.96 22.16
N ALA A 199 5.39 2.26 21.23
CA ALA A 199 4.59 2.87 20.17
C ALA A 199 3.43 3.74 20.70
N ARG A 200 2.88 3.41 21.89
CA ARG A 200 1.81 4.21 22.51
C ARG A 200 2.20 5.65 22.82
N LYS A 201 3.50 5.92 22.94
CA LYS A 201 4.04 7.25 23.26
C LYS A 201 4.52 8.00 22.03
N LYS A 202 4.60 7.33 20.87
CA LYS A 202 5.03 7.97 19.62
C LYS A 202 3.97 8.93 19.11
N PRO A 203 4.36 10.08 18.53
CA PRO A 203 3.44 11.08 18.06
C PRO A 203 2.67 10.61 16.82
N VAL A 204 1.37 10.96 16.80
CA VAL A 204 0.50 10.84 15.63
C VAL A 204 -0.10 12.22 15.38
N ALA A 205 0.29 12.85 14.28
CA ALA A 205 -0.32 14.10 13.84
C ALA A 205 -1.59 13.79 13.04
N VAL A 206 -2.65 14.57 13.26
CA VAL A 206 -3.89 14.46 12.47
C VAL A 206 -4.03 15.74 11.66
N TRP A 207 -4.18 15.61 10.35
CA TRP A 207 -4.33 16.73 9.42
C TRP A 207 -5.60 16.60 8.60
N SER A 208 -6.29 17.73 8.42
CA SER A 208 -7.41 17.88 7.48
C SER A 208 -6.91 18.23 6.07
N LEU A 209 -7.80 18.21 5.08
CA LEU A 209 -7.50 18.73 3.74
C LEU A 209 -7.14 20.23 3.79
N ALA A 210 -7.77 20.98 4.68
CA ALA A 210 -7.45 22.40 4.88
C ALA A 210 -6.03 22.63 5.39
N ASP A 211 -5.56 21.77 6.31
CA ASP A 211 -4.17 21.80 6.80
C ASP A 211 -3.14 21.50 5.70
N LEU A 212 -3.57 20.78 4.66
CA LEU A 212 -2.76 20.41 3.49
C LEU A 212 -2.91 21.43 2.34
N GLY A 213 -3.82 22.38 2.44
CA GLY A 213 -4.13 23.30 1.36
C GLY A 213 -4.79 22.63 0.14
N VAL A 214 -5.47 21.49 0.34
CA VAL A 214 -6.17 20.75 -0.71
C VAL A 214 -7.63 21.13 -0.75
N PRO A 215 -8.15 21.69 -1.87
CA PRO A 215 -9.56 22.00 -2.01
C PRO A 215 -10.43 20.72 -1.97
N PRO A 216 -11.54 20.71 -1.21
CA PRO A 216 -12.41 19.53 -1.10
C PRO A 216 -13.04 19.08 -2.43
N ASP A 217 -13.20 19.97 -3.40
CA ASP A 217 -13.76 19.68 -4.73
C ASP A 217 -12.74 19.04 -5.70
N GLU A 218 -11.48 19.04 -5.36
CA GLU A 218 -10.42 18.35 -6.14
C GLU A 218 -10.25 16.89 -5.76
N VAL A 219 -10.86 16.44 -4.67
CA VAL A 219 -10.71 15.10 -4.10
C VAL A 219 -12.04 14.47 -3.71
N GLY A 220 -12.03 13.35 -3.03
CA GLY A 220 -13.24 12.66 -2.60
C GLY A 220 -14.10 12.23 -3.79
N SER A 221 -15.37 12.02 -3.51
CA SER A 221 -16.34 11.68 -4.57
C SER A 221 -16.55 12.82 -5.57
N ALA A 222 -16.34 14.06 -5.16
CA ALA A 222 -16.52 15.25 -6.01
C ALA A 222 -15.39 15.39 -7.04
N GLY A 223 -14.13 15.18 -6.62
CA GLY A 223 -12.95 15.29 -7.48
C GLY A 223 -12.54 13.99 -8.17
N ALA A 224 -13.23 12.87 -7.91
CA ALA A 224 -12.88 11.58 -8.50
C ALA A 224 -12.96 11.60 -10.03
N ARG A 225 -11.87 11.21 -10.69
CA ARG A 225 -11.75 11.13 -12.17
C ARG A 225 -12.19 9.78 -12.72
N THR A 226 -12.44 8.81 -11.84
CA THR A 226 -12.96 7.48 -12.18
C THR A 226 -14.33 7.28 -11.55
N ARG A 227 -15.22 6.59 -12.29
CA ARG A 227 -16.56 6.25 -11.80
C ARG A 227 -16.88 4.81 -12.12
N ILE A 228 -17.41 4.09 -11.14
CA ILE A 228 -17.90 2.73 -11.34
C ILE A 228 -19.22 2.83 -12.12
N LEU A 229 -19.29 2.14 -13.25
CA LEU A 229 -20.47 2.12 -14.12
C LEU A 229 -21.37 0.93 -13.80
N ALA A 230 -20.78 -0.21 -13.42
CA ALA A 230 -21.48 -1.42 -13.01
C ALA A 230 -20.60 -2.24 -12.08
N ALA A 231 -21.20 -2.91 -11.12
CA ALA A 231 -20.54 -3.85 -10.24
C ALA A 231 -21.52 -4.98 -9.91
N GLU A 232 -21.13 -6.20 -10.24
CA GLU A 232 -21.95 -7.39 -10.01
C GLU A 232 -21.11 -8.49 -9.36
N PRO A 233 -21.68 -9.26 -8.43
CA PRO A 233 -21.00 -10.42 -7.89
C PRO A 233 -20.65 -11.40 -9.00
N ARG A 234 -19.46 -11.98 -8.93
CA ARG A 234 -19.08 -13.04 -9.87
C ARG A 234 -20.06 -14.20 -9.74
N PRO A 235 -20.67 -14.67 -10.83
CA PRO A 235 -21.58 -15.81 -10.76
C PRO A 235 -20.84 -17.05 -10.24
N ALA A 236 -21.55 -17.85 -9.44
CA ALA A 236 -21.01 -19.11 -8.93
C ALA A 236 -20.61 -20.03 -10.10
N ARG A 237 -19.50 -20.73 -9.95
CA ARG A 237 -19.10 -21.75 -10.94
C ARG A 237 -20.15 -22.84 -11.01
N LYS A 238 -20.70 -23.09 -12.20
CA LYS A 238 -21.74 -24.08 -12.42
C LYS A 238 -21.18 -25.48 -12.71
N ASP A 239 -20.01 -25.54 -13.32
CA ASP A 239 -19.41 -26.78 -13.83
C ASP A 239 -18.17 -27.13 -13.01
N ARG A 240 -18.42 -27.67 -11.81
CA ARG A 240 -17.35 -28.23 -10.99
C ARG A 240 -17.08 -29.67 -11.40
N VAL A 241 -15.91 -29.93 -11.95
CA VAL A 241 -15.42 -31.29 -12.15
C VAL A 241 -14.72 -31.74 -10.87
N LEU A 242 -15.22 -32.79 -10.23
CA LEU A 242 -14.58 -33.42 -9.08
C LEU A 242 -14.02 -34.78 -9.53
N VAL A 243 -12.72 -34.91 -9.48
CA VAL A 243 -12.03 -36.18 -9.75
C VAL A 243 -11.59 -36.78 -8.43
N THR A 244 -12.12 -37.99 -8.12
CA THR A 244 -11.64 -38.77 -6.97
C THR A 244 -10.54 -39.70 -7.44
N ASP A 245 -9.39 -39.65 -6.79
CA ASP A 245 -8.25 -40.48 -7.20
C ASP A 245 -8.49 -41.96 -6.90
N THR A 246 -8.47 -42.75 -7.96
CA THR A 246 -8.49 -44.22 -7.91
C THR A 246 -7.20 -44.82 -8.50
N GLY A 247 -6.11 -44.00 -8.61
CA GLY A 247 -4.82 -44.34 -9.16
C GLY A 247 -4.53 -43.66 -10.49
N ASP A 248 -5.45 -42.91 -11.07
CA ASP A 248 -5.34 -42.28 -12.38
C ASP A 248 -5.72 -40.78 -12.43
N ALA A 249 -5.99 -40.14 -11.28
CA ALA A 249 -6.42 -38.75 -11.22
C ALA A 249 -5.41 -37.77 -11.85
N GLY A 250 -4.12 -38.04 -11.76
CA GLY A 250 -3.08 -37.26 -12.42
C GLY A 250 -3.20 -37.29 -13.94
N ALA A 251 -3.48 -38.46 -14.53
CA ALA A 251 -3.68 -38.60 -15.98
C ALA A 251 -5.00 -37.89 -16.43
N GLN A 252 -6.06 -37.99 -15.64
CA GLN A 252 -7.32 -37.29 -15.90
C GLN A 252 -7.14 -35.78 -15.83
N LEU A 253 -6.42 -35.25 -14.82
CA LEU A 253 -6.10 -33.82 -14.73
C LEU A 253 -5.29 -33.35 -15.95
N ALA A 254 -4.25 -34.09 -16.34
CA ALA A 254 -3.45 -33.76 -17.53
C ALA A 254 -4.30 -33.71 -18.80
N ALA A 255 -5.16 -34.73 -19.01
CA ALA A 255 -6.08 -34.75 -20.13
C ALA A 255 -7.05 -33.56 -20.13
N TYR A 256 -7.60 -33.21 -18.97
CA TYR A 256 -8.46 -32.02 -18.80
C TYR A 256 -7.74 -30.72 -19.18
N LEU A 257 -6.52 -30.52 -18.71
CA LEU A 257 -5.74 -29.31 -19.00
C LEU A 257 -5.45 -29.18 -20.48
N VAL A 258 -5.07 -30.27 -21.16
CA VAL A 258 -4.83 -30.28 -22.61
C VAL A 258 -6.10 -30.03 -23.41
N GLU A 259 -7.22 -30.69 -23.06
CA GLU A 259 -8.50 -30.52 -23.75
C GLU A 259 -8.98 -29.07 -23.68
N HIS A 260 -8.80 -28.42 -22.53
CA HIS A 260 -9.21 -27.05 -22.28
C HIS A 260 -8.15 -26.01 -22.64
N LYS A 261 -7.03 -26.43 -23.25
CA LYS A 261 -5.90 -25.56 -23.65
C LYS A 261 -5.34 -24.70 -22.49
N LEU A 262 -5.25 -25.31 -21.32
CA LEU A 262 -4.72 -24.69 -20.09
C LEU A 262 -3.26 -25.12 -19.81
N ALA A 263 -2.74 -26.05 -20.58
CA ALA A 263 -1.35 -26.51 -20.60
C ALA A 263 -0.89 -26.79 -22.03
#